data_2ad2b8a98e765f97754ccc49b4a24898
#
_entry.id   2ad2b8a98e765f97754ccc49b4a24898
#
_cell.length_a   1.000
_cell.length_b   1.000
_cell.length_c   1.000
_cell.angle_alpha   90.00
_cell.angle_beta   90.00
_cell.angle_gamma   90.00
#
_symmetry.space_group_name_H-M   'P 1'
#
loop_
_entity.id
_entity.type
_entity.pdbx_description
1 polymer ?
#
loop_
_entity_poly.entity_id
_entity_poly.type
_entity_poly.pdbx_seq_one_letter_code
_entity_poly.pdbx_strand_id
1 'polypeptide(L)'
;MLMNKKMMKFSLLSVSLILTSAGAVTSAIPSMSATYATRSLSAVELLTTAPSFMVTIFVLISSFIARKIGQKQTVIIGLVIASICGILPLFSQSYSIVLASRAGLGIGFGLINSLAVSMIAAFYHGDERASMIGFQSAFQGFGAALMTFVAGQLVQFGWQYTFLVYAISLPILVLFVLFVPTPETTELQSHGTAPTRQVIKTNPKMISYGIFLLLVIVVYNAVSIKLATVLTTYSLGNETNAANILTIMQLASMDAGVCFGWLQTKAHRYMLTLSLLLMGIGFVLIATVINLYVIGFGAILTGISFSLFIPYLFNQVSIQAPKYAESFNTSILLVGANLGTFIAPYGLLFLSFASLGSKTLAVFVNGSILLLISALISLLVVHRTNRKTVIRVDEEIKEQLTTK
;
A
#
# COMPACT_ATOMS: atom_id res chain seq x y z
N MET A 1 -17.14 33.58 -2.85
CA MET A 1 -15.90 33.20 -2.12
C MET A 1 -15.99 31.86 -1.42
N LEU A 2 -17.04 31.51 -0.67
CA LEU A 2 -17.24 30.23 0.03
C LEU A 2 -17.34 29.00 -0.92
N MET A 3 -18.00 29.15 -2.07
CA MET A 3 -18.14 28.07 -3.07
C MET A 3 -16.79 27.69 -3.66
N ASN A 4 -15.87 28.65 -3.83
CA ASN A 4 -14.53 28.41 -4.36
C ASN A 4 -13.63 27.62 -3.35
N LYS A 5 -13.79 27.88 -2.03
CA LYS A 5 -13.08 27.11 -0.99
C LYS A 5 -13.52 25.64 -0.91
N LYS A 6 -14.82 25.35 -1.04
CA LYS A 6 -15.33 23.96 -1.05
C LYS A 6 -14.84 23.20 -2.29
N MET A 7 -14.87 23.85 -3.46
CA MET A 7 -14.35 23.25 -4.70
C MET A 7 -12.85 22.99 -4.63
N MET A 8 -12.07 23.89 -4.05
CA MET A 8 -10.64 23.68 -3.81
C MET A 8 -10.37 22.48 -2.90
N LYS A 9 -11.10 22.37 -1.76
CA LYS A 9 -11.00 21.20 -0.87
C LYS A 9 -11.28 19.90 -1.61
N PHE A 10 -12.40 19.85 -2.33
CA PHE A 10 -12.79 18.67 -3.10
C PHE A 10 -11.76 18.34 -4.19
N SER A 11 -11.24 19.32 -4.91
CA SER A 11 -10.24 19.13 -5.97
C SER A 11 -8.91 18.63 -5.43
N LEU A 12 -8.46 19.10 -4.26
CA LEU A 12 -7.26 18.58 -3.60
C LEU A 12 -7.43 17.12 -3.15
N LEU A 13 -8.60 16.79 -2.57
CA LEU A 13 -8.89 15.46 -2.08
C LEU A 13 -9.12 14.46 -3.23
N SER A 14 -9.73 14.91 -4.35
CA SER A 14 -10.02 14.04 -5.49
C SER A 14 -8.74 13.44 -6.12
N VAL A 15 -7.62 14.15 -6.06
CA VAL A 15 -6.32 13.62 -6.50
C VAL A 15 -5.95 12.33 -5.75
N SER A 16 -6.34 12.23 -4.49
CA SER A 16 -6.03 11.07 -3.66
C SER A 16 -6.81 9.80 -4.03
N LEU A 17 -7.93 9.93 -4.75
CA LEU A 17 -8.73 8.79 -5.22
C LEU A 17 -7.93 7.83 -6.10
N ILE A 18 -6.96 8.33 -6.87
CA ILE A 18 -6.21 7.51 -7.84
C ILE A 18 -4.88 6.98 -7.29
N LEU A 19 -4.34 7.55 -6.22
CA LEU A 19 -2.95 7.28 -5.79
C LEU A 19 -2.67 5.82 -5.40
N THR A 20 -3.68 5.12 -4.89
CA THR A 20 -3.56 3.72 -4.44
C THR A 20 -4.22 2.72 -5.38
N SER A 21 -4.67 3.18 -6.55
CA SER A 21 -5.44 2.37 -7.50
C SER A 21 -4.58 1.55 -8.49
N ALA A 22 -3.26 1.59 -8.39
CA ALA A 22 -2.38 0.85 -9.30
C ALA A 22 -2.73 -0.65 -9.40
N GLY A 23 -3.21 -1.25 -8.31
CA GLY A 23 -3.64 -2.64 -8.23
C GLY A 23 -5.11 -2.89 -8.63
N ALA A 24 -5.88 -1.88 -9.02
CA ALA A 24 -7.32 -2.04 -9.30
C ALA A 24 -7.63 -3.07 -10.40
N VAL A 25 -6.70 -3.28 -11.33
CA VAL A 25 -6.84 -4.20 -12.48
C VAL A 25 -6.34 -5.63 -12.21
N THR A 26 -5.97 -5.96 -10.96
CA THR A 26 -5.41 -7.29 -10.62
C THR A 26 -6.39 -8.44 -10.85
N SER A 27 -7.69 -8.19 -10.75
CA SER A 27 -8.72 -9.19 -11.04
C SER A 27 -8.70 -9.69 -12.50
N ALA A 28 -8.19 -8.89 -13.44
CA ALA A 28 -8.09 -9.24 -14.86
C ALA A 28 -6.86 -10.13 -15.22
N ILE A 29 -6.04 -10.54 -14.24
CA ILE A 29 -4.85 -11.36 -14.47
C ILE A 29 -5.16 -12.66 -15.24
N PRO A 30 -6.23 -13.43 -14.94
CA PRO A 30 -6.54 -14.63 -15.71
C PRO A 30 -6.77 -14.35 -17.21
N SER A 31 -7.59 -13.35 -17.54
CA SER A 31 -7.86 -12.94 -18.93
C SER A 31 -6.61 -12.39 -19.63
N MET A 32 -5.77 -11.62 -18.92
CA MET A 32 -4.47 -11.18 -19.43
C MET A 32 -3.55 -12.38 -19.69
N SER A 33 -3.52 -13.38 -18.80
CA SER A 33 -2.71 -14.59 -18.96
C SER A 33 -3.14 -15.41 -20.18
N ALA A 34 -4.43 -15.48 -20.45
CA ALA A 34 -4.95 -16.12 -21.67
C ALA A 34 -4.51 -15.38 -22.95
N THR A 35 -4.50 -14.04 -22.93
CA THR A 35 -4.04 -13.21 -24.05
C THR A 35 -2.52 -13.34 -24.25
N TYR A 36 -1.74 -13.36 -23.17
CA TYR A 36 -0.28 -13.45 -23.20
C TYR A 36 0.23 -14.86 -22.90
N ALA A 37 -0.39 -15.89 -23.52
CA ALA A 37 -0.10 -17.31 -23.28
C ALA A 37 1.38 -17.71 -23.49
N THR A 38 2.14 -16.95 -24.29
CA THR A 38 3.58 -17.18 -24.51
C THR A 38 4.46 -16.60 -23.39
N ARG A 39 3.90 -15.83 -22.46
CA ARG A 39 4.62 -15.24 -21.32
C ARG A 39 4.38 -16.05 -20.07
N SER A 40 5.36 -16.00 -19.13
CA SER A 40 5.18 -16.61 -17.82
C SER A 40 4.08 -15.86 -17.03
N LEU A 41 3.39 -16.58 -16.14
CA LEU A 41 2.37 -15.98 -15.27
C LEU A 41 2.94 -14.80 -14.46
N SER A 42 4.17 -14.94 -13.93
CA SER A 42 4.81 -13.85 -13.18
C SER A 42 5.08 -12.61 -14.04
N ALA A 43 5.34 -12.77 -15.34
CA ALA A 43 5.47 -11.64 -16.26
C ALA A 43 4.13 -10.92 -16.47
N VAL A 44 3.03 -11.66 -16.54
CA VAL A 44 1.69 -11.05 -16.63
C VAL A 44 1.32 -10.35 -15.33
N GLU A 45 1.58 -10.97 -14.19
CA GLU A 45 1.35 -10.37 -12.86
C GLU A 45 2.19 -9.10 -12.67
N LEU A 46 3.39 -9.03 -13.24
CA LEU A 46 4.25 -7.84 -13.22
C LEU A 46 3.54 -6.61 -13.83
N LEU A 47 2.64 -6.78 -14.81
CA LEU A 47 1.86 -5.67 -15.37
C LEU A 47 1.05 -4.94 -14.30
N THR A 48 0.63 -5.61 -13.23
CA THR A 48 -0.14 -5.01 -12.14
C THR A 48 0.73 -4.37 -11.07
N THR A 49 1.96 -4.84 -10.89
CA THR A 49 2.88 -4.39 -9.82
C THR A 49 3.99 -3.47 -10.31
N ALA A 50 4.26 -3.41 -11.62
CA ALA A 50 5.27 -2.53 -12.21
C ALA A 50 5.14 -1.04 -11.82
N PRO A 51 3.94 -0.47 -11.67
CA PRO A 51 3.81 0.92 -11.23
C PRO A 51 4.51 1.19 -9.90
N SER A 52 4.49 0.26 -8.94
CA SER A 52 5.07 0.45 -7.60
C SER A 52 6.56 0.73 -7.63
N PHE A 53 7.30 0.15 -8.57
CA PHE A 53 8.72 0.44 -8.77
C PHE A 53 8.95 1.89 -9.19
N MET A 54 8.20 2.36 -10.18
CA MET A 54 8.30 3.75 -10.66
C MET A 54 7.81 4.75 -9.61
N VAL A 55 6.77 4.42 -8.84
CA VAL A 55 6.33 5.22 -7.70
C VAL A 55 7.48 5.43 -6.73
N THR A 56 8.23 4.38 -6.36
CA THR A 56 9.37 4.50 -5.44
C THR A 56 10.40 5.52 -5.92
N ILE A 57 10.76 5.47 -7.19
CA ILE A 57 11.77 6.38 -7.78
C ILE A 57 11.21 7.81 -7.84
N PHE A 58 10.01 7.97 -8.37
CA PHE A 58 9.47 9.30 -8.68
C PHE A 58 8.89 10.03 -7.47
N VAL A 59 8.53 9.35 -6.38
CA VAL A 59 8.26 10.00 -5.09
C VAL A 59 9.49 10.76 -4.58
N LEU A 60 10.68 10.17 -4.72
CA LEU A 60 11.93 10.83 -4.31
C LEU A 60 12.30 11.99 -5.24
N ILE A 61 12.10 11.83 -6.55
CA ILE A 61 12.41 12.83 -7.57
C ILE A 61 11.40 13.98 -7.55
N SER A 62 10.15 13.73 -7.17
CA SER A 62 9.05 14.71 -7.22
C SER A 62 9.36 16.01 -6.49
N SER A 63 10.03 15.93 -5.34
CA SER A 63 10.44 17.10 -4.56
C SER A 63 11.46 17.97 -5.29
N PHE A 64 12.37 17.38 -6.07
CA PHE A 64 13.35 18.13 -6.88
C PHE A 64 12.68 18.81 -8.08
N ILE A 65 11.76 18.13 -8.73
CA ILE A 65 10.98 18.68 -9.84
C ILE A 65 10.10 19.82 -9.33
N ALA A 66 9.41 19.64 -8.21
CA ALA A 66 8.54 20.65 -7.62
C ALA A 66 9.27 21.94 -7.20
N ARG A 67 10.55 21.84 -6.83
CA ARG A 67 11.39 23.04 -6.58
C ARG A 67 11.69 23.84 -7.84
N LYS A 68 11.78 23.18 -9.00
CA LYS A 68 12.13 23.86 -10.29
C LYS A 68 10.90 24.43 -10.98
N ILE A 69 9.81 23.70 -11.05
CA ILE A 69 8.63 24.08 -11.84
C ILE A 69 7.39 24.40 -11.00
N GLY A 70 7.47 24.22 -9.68
CA GLY A 70 6.37 24.44 -8.74
C GLY A 70 5.55 23.16 -8.46
N GLN A 71 4.92 23.12 -7.27
CA GLN A 71 4.14 21.95 -6.84
C GLN A 71 2.93 21.70 -7.74
N LYS A 72 2.15 22.75 -8.06
CA LYS A 72 0.95 22.65 -8.89
C LYS A 72 1.28 22.06 -10.27
N GLN A 73 2.30 22.58 -10.94
CA GLN A 73 2.72 22.09 -12.26
C GLN A 73 3.18 20.64 -12.23
N THR A 74 3.91 20.25 -11.18
CA THR A 74 4.37 18.86 -11.01
C THR A 74 3.19 17.90 -10.86
N VAL A 75 2.16 18.28 -10.08
CA VAL A 75 0.93 17.48 -9.93
C VAL A 75 0.17 17.40 -11.26
N ILE A 76 0.05 18.50 -12.00
CA ILE A 76 -0.60 18.52 -13.32
C ILE A 76 0.11 17.56 -14.28
N ILE A 77 1.44 17.63 -14.37
CA ILE A 77 2.25 16.72 -15.21
C ILE A 77 2.02 15.27 -14.79
N GLY A 78 2.02 14.99 -13.47
CA GLY A 78 1.73 13.66 -12.94
C GLY A 78 0.35 13.16 -13.33
N LEU A 79 -0.70 14.00 -13.24
CA LEU A 79 -2.06 13.67 -13.64
C LEU A 79 -2.19 13.42 -15.15
N VAL A 80 -1.52 14.23 -15.99
CA VAL A 80 -1.49 14.05 -17.44
C VAL A 80 -0.84 12.71 -17.80
N ILE A 81 0.33 12.41 -17.22
CA ILE A 81 1.02 11.13 -17.45
C ILE A 81 0.15 9.96 -16.98
N ALA A 82 -0.44 10.06 -15.79
CA ALA A 82 -1.32 9.02 -15.25
C ALA A 82 -2.56 8.79 -16.13
N SER A 83 -3.15 9.86 -16.69
CA SER A 83 -4.30 9.77 -17.59
C SER A 83 -3.95 9.08 -18.89
N ILE A 84 -2.90 9.52 -19.57
CA ILE A 84 -2.49 8.97 -20.86
C ILE A 84 -2.02 7.51 -20.69
N CYS A 85 -1.08 7.28 -19.77
CA CYS A 85 -0.53 5.95 -19.54
C CYS A 85 -1.56 5.00 -18.92
N GLY A 86 -2.48 5.50 -18.09
CA GLY A 86 -3.53 4.68 -17.50
C GLY A 86 -4.49 4.10 -18.55
N ILE A 87 -4.87 4.90 -19.56
CA ILE A 87 -5.85 4.51 -20.58
C ILE A 87 -5.19 3.78 -21.77
N LEU A 88 -3.88 3.94 -21.98
CA LEU A 88 -3.19 3.39 -23.16
C LEU A 88 -3.41 1.89 -23.38
N PRO A 89 -3.51 1.00 -22.37
CA PRO A 89 -3.79 -0.42 -22.60
C PRO A 89 -5.14 -0.72 -23.23
N LEU A 90 -6.08 0.22 -23.23
CA LEU A 90 -7.36 0.09 -23.94
C LEU A 90 -7.15 -0.03 -25.45
N PHE A 91 -6.12 0.62 -25.98
CA PHE A 91 -5.86 0.72 -27.43
C PHE A 91 -4.78 -0.24 -27.93
N SER A 92 -4.14 -1.00 -27.05
CA SER A 92 -3.05 -1.89 -27.42
C SER A 92 -3.03 -3.18 -26.62
N GLN A 93 -2.89 -4.30 -27.32
CA GLN A 93 -2.69 -5.64 -26.73
C GLN A 93 -1.22 -6.05 -26.69
N SER A 94 -0.29 -5.20 -27.12
CA SER A 94 1.14 -5.50 -27.04
C SER A 94 1.61 -5.48 -25.58
N TYR A 95 2.18 -6.61 -25.12
CA TYR A 95 2.73 -6.71 -23.76
C TYR A 95 3.71 -5.58 -23.43
N SER A 96 4.62 -5.24 -24.34
CA SER A 96 5.62 -4.20 -24.13
C SER A 96 5.00 -2.81 -23.97
N ILE A 97 3.95 -2.50 -24.75
CA ILE A 97 3.23 -1.23 -24.65
C ILE A 97 2.46 -1.16 -23.34
N VAL A 98 1.78 -2.25 -22.97
CA VAL A 98 1.07 -2.32 -21.68
C VAL A 98 2.04 -2.18 -20.52
N LEU A 99 3.19 -2.86 -20.54
CA LEU A 99 4.20 -2.73 -19.49
C LEU A 99 4.76 -1.30 -19.41
N ALA A 100 5.06 -0.68 -20.53
CA ALA A 100 5.52 0.71 -20.58
C ALA A 100 4.46 1.69 -20.03
N SER A 101 3.18 1.46 -20.38
CA SER A 101 2.08 2.26 -19.84
C SER A 101 1.93 2.11 -18.33
N ARG A 102 2.11 0.90 -17.79
CA ARG A 102 2.10 0.65 -16.35
C ARG A 102 3.26 1.37 -15.63
N ALA A 103 4.45 1.35 -16.24
CA ALA A 103 5.59 2.12 -15.74
C ALA A 103 5.28 3.63 -15.77
N GLY A 104 4.73 4.15 -16.87
CA GLY A 104 4.30 5.54 -17.00
C GLY A 104 3.24 5.94 -15.96
N LEU A 105 2.27 5.08 -15.69
CA LEU A 105 1.27 5.29 -14.63
C LEU A 105 1.95 5.46 -13.26
N GLY A 106 2.96 4.62 -12.98
CA GLY A 106 3.75 4.71 -11.75
C GLY A 106 4.56 6.00 -11.66
N ILE A 107 5.09 6.51 -12.78
CA ILE A 107 5.73 7.83 -12.85
C ILE A 107 4.73 8.92 -12.44
N GLY A 108 3.55 8.92 -13.04
CA GLY A 108 2.49 9.87 -12.72
C GLY A 108 2.11 9.86 -11.24
N PHE A 109 1.85 8.68 -10.68
CA PHE A 109 1.50 8.53 -9.26
C PHE A 109 2.65 8.92 -8.34
N GLY A 110 3.89 8.58 -8.69
CA GLY A 110 5.08 8.96 -7.92
C GLY A 110 5.28 10.47 -7.84
N LEU A 111 5.05 11.19 -8.93
CA LEU A 111 5.11 12.66 -8.96
C LEU A 111 4.06 13.30 -8.05
N ILE A 112 2.88 12.71 -7.94
CA ILE A 112 1.75 13.28 -7.20
C ILE A 112 1.82 12.92 -5.71
N ASN A 113 2.26 11.72 -5.35
CA ASN A 113 2.04 11.10 -4.05
C ASN A 113 2.50 11.96 -2.86
N SER A 114 3.76 12.42 -2.88
CA SER A 114 4.29 13.29 -1.82
C SER A 114 3.70 14.71 -1.88
N LEU A 115 3.40 15.20 -3.08
CA LEU A 115 2.89 16.55 -3.28
C LEU A 115 1.43 16.71 -2.88
N ALA A 116 0.62 15.65 -2.93
CA ALA A 116 -0.76 15.67 -2.44
C ALA A 116 -0.83 16.07 -0.95
N VAL A 117 0.08 15.54 -0.11
CA VAL A 117 0.19 15.92 1.30
C VAL A 117 0.79 17.32 1.46
N SER A 118 1.85 17.64 0.69
CA SER A 118 2.52 18.93 0.76
C SER A 118 1.60 20.10 0.38
N MET A 119 0.74 19.91 -0.62
CA MET A 119 -0.23 20.93 -1.03
C MET A 119 -1.33 21.14 0.01
N ILE A 120 -1.76 20.08 0.72
CA ILE A 120 -2.67 20.26 1.85
C ILE A 120 -1.98 21.12 2.92
N ALA A 121 -0.72 20.86 3.22
CA ALA A 121 0.04 21.62 4.20
C ALA A 121 0.29 23.09 3.80
N ALA A 122 0.34 23.38 2.49
CA ALA A 122 0.51 24.75 1.98
C ALA A 122 -0.76 25.60 2.11
N PHE A 123 -1.95 25.00 2.12
CA PHE A 123 -3.22 25.73 2.16
C PHE A 123 -3.96 25.66 3.48
N TYR A 124 -3.63 24.68 4.34
CA TYR A 124 -4.36 24.41 5.59
C TYR A 124 -3.38 24.30 6.76
N HIS A 125 -3.78 24.81 7.93
CA HIS A 125 -2.96 24.88 9.16
C HIS A 125 -3.74 24.31 10.35
N GLY A 126 -3.03 23.92 11.41
CA GLY A 126 -3.63 23.45 12.66
C GLY A 126 -4.56 22.26 12.48
N ASP A 127 -5.72 22.30 13.13
CA ASP A 127 -6.71 21.23 13.15
C ASP A 127 -7.35 21.00 11.76
N GLU A 128 -7.48 22.07 10.95
CA GLU A 128 -8.00 21.95 9.59
C GLU A 128 -7.06 21.13 8.69
N ARG A 129 -5.74 21.32 8.83
CA ARG A 129 -4.74 20.48 8.16
C ARG A 129 -4.82 19.02 8.59
N ALA A 130 -4.92 18.76 9.89
CA ALA A 130 -5.04 17.40 10.41
C ALA A 130 -6.30 16.70 9.86
N SER A 131 -7.43 17.41 9.85
CA SER A 131 -8.69 16.93 9.26
C SER A 131 -8.56 16.64 7.76
N MET A 132 -7.91 17.52 6.99
CA MET A 132 -7.70 17.33 5.55
C MET A 132 -6.81 16.13 5.23
N ILE A 133 -5.77 15.86 6.04
CA ILE A 133 -4.93 14.65 5.89
C ILE A 133 -5.74 13.39 6.21
N GLY A 134 -6.62 13.45 7.23
CA GLY A 134 -7.55 12.36 7.51
C GLY A 134 -8.50 12.08 6.33
N PHE A 135 -9.11 13.12 5.75
CA PHE A 135 -9.94 12.99 4.55
C PHE A 135 -9.14 12.46 3.35
N GLN A 136 -7.89 12.89 3.18
CA GLN A 136 -7.01 12.38 2.12
C GLN A 136 -6.84 10.86 2.22
N SER A 137 -6.56 10.34 3.41
CA SER A 137 -6.42 8.90 3.65
C SER A 137 -7.72 8.15 3.38
N ALA A 138 -8.85 8.71 3.79
CA ALA A 138 -10.17 8.14 3.50
C ALA A 138 -10.46 8.12 1.98
N PHE A 139 -10.14 9.19 1.26
CA PHE A 139 -10.29 9.26 -0.20
C PHE A 139 -9.38 8.27 -0.93
N GLN A 140 -8.16 8.01 -0.42
CA GLN A 140 -7.28 6.97 -0.97
C GLN A 140 -7.90 5.57 -0.82
N GLY A 141 -8.38 5.23 0.38
CA GLY A 141 -9.00 3.93 0.63
C GLY A 141 -10.28 3.73 -0.18
N PHE A 142 -11.15 4.73 -0.16
CA PHE A 142 -12.39 4.71 -0.95
C PHE A 142 -12.10 4.65 -2.46
N GLY A 143 -11.15 5.44 -2.95
CA GLY A 143 -10.75 5.45 -4.35
C GLY A 143 -10.22 4.09 -4.81
N ALA A 144 -9.37 3.45 -4.01
CA ALA A 144 -8.87 2.10 -4.30
C ALA A 144 -10.02 1.08 -4.41
N ALA A 145 -10.95 1.09 -3.44
CA ALA A 145 -12.10 0.20 -3.43
C ALA A 145 -13.02 0.45 -4.64
N LEU A 146 -13.36 1.72 -4.91
CA LEU A 146 -14.22 2.11 -6.02
C LEU A 146 -13.61 1.71 -7.38
N MET A 147 -12.33 2.00 -7.59
CA MET A 147 -11.67 1.67 -8.85
C MET A 147 -11.52 0.14 -9.03
N THR A 148 -11.26 -0.61 -7.95
CA THR A 148 -11.24 -2.08 -8.01
C THR A 148 -12.61 -2.64 -8.34
N PHE A 149 -13.68 -2.10 -7.73
CA PHE A 149 -15.05 -2.51 -8.04
C PHE A 149 -15.40 -2.25 -9.50
N VAL A 150 -15.18 -1.02 -9.99
CA VAL A 150 -15.50 -0.64 -11.37
C VAL A 150 -14.67 -1.46 -12.36
N ALA A 151 -13.37 -1.65 -12.13
CA ALA A 151 -12.53 -2.50 -12.96
C ALA A 151 -13.07 -3.94 -13.03
N GLY A 152 -13.53 -4.47 -11.90
CA GLY A 152 -14.13 -5.80 -11.82
C GLY A 152 -15.46 -5.94 -12.57
N GLN A 153 -16.23 -4.86 -12.71
CA GLN A 153 -17.42 -4.88 -13.58
C GLN A 153 -17.04 -4.77 -15.05
N LEU A 154 -15.99 -4.02 -15.37
CA LEU A 154 -15.55 -3.80 -16.75
C LEU A 154 -14.83 -5.02 -17.34
N VAL A 155 -14.25 -5.89 -16.53
CA VAL A 155 -13.53 -7.09 -17.00
C VAL A 155 -14.41 -8.02 -17.86
N GLN A 156 -15.73 -8.01 -17.65
CA GLN A 156 -16.70 -8.80 -18.42
C GLN A 156 -16.70 -8.46 -19.92
N PHE A 157 -16.32 -7.22 -20.26
CA PHE A 157 -16.23 -6.76 -21.64
C PHE A 157 -14.85 -7.01 -22.26
N GLY A 158 -13.89 -7.48 -21.45
CA GLY A 158 -12.50 -7.75 -21.81
C GLY A 158 -11.54 -7.07 -20.86
N TRP A 159 -10.37 -7.67 -20.64
CA TRP A 159 -9.40 -7.17 -19.69
C TRP A 159 -8.93 -5.72 -20.00
N GLN A 160 -8.90 -5.30 -21.26
CA GLN A 160 -8.50 -3.96 -21.69
C GLN A 160 -9.43 -2.89 -21.09
N TYR A 161 -10.73 -3.20 -21.00
CA TYR A 161 -11.72 -2.25 -20.49
C TYR A 161 -11.54 -1.94 -19.01
N THR A 162 -10.87 -2.81 -18.25
CA THR A 162 -10.54 -2.53 -16.84
C THR A 162 -9.71 -1.27 -16.68
N PHE A 163 -8.92 -0.90 -17.69
CA PHE A 163 -8.08 0.29 -17.68
C PHE A 163 -8.87 1.61 -17.84
N LEU A 164 -10.14 1.55 -18.25
CA LEU A 164 -11.03 2.73 -18.26
C LEU A 164 -11.20 3.38 -16.89
N VAL A 165 -10.96 2.65 -15.79
CA VAL A 165 -11.01 3.23 -14.44
C VAL A 165 -10.04 4.40 -14.29
N TYR A 166 -8.93 4.39 -15.01
CA TYR A 166 -7.95 5.49 -14.97
C TYR A 166 -8.43 6.74 -15.73
N ALA A 167 -9.50 6.67 -16.53
CA ALA A 167 -10.09 7.84 -17.18
C ALA A 167 -10.62 8.86 -16.15
N ILE A 168 -10.90 8.43 -14.91
CA ILE A 168 -11.28 9.33 -13.80
C ILE A 168 -10.20 10.37 -13.52
N SER A 169 -8.95 10.12 -13.89
CA SER A 169 -7.87 11.10 -13.74
C SER A 169 -8.05 12.35 -14.62
N LEU A 170 -8.82 12.26 -15.73
CA LEU A 170 -9.11 13.40 -16.60
C LEU A 170 -10.04 14.45 -15.91
N PRO A 171 -11.22 14.09 -15.38
CA PRO A 171 -12.02 15.05 -14.61
C PRO A 171 -11.29 15.55 -13.36
N ILE A 172 -10.48 14.70 -12.69
CA ILE A 172 -9.65 15.14 -11.56
C ILE A 172 -8.63 16.19 -12.02
N LEU A 173 -7.97 15.99 -13.15
CA LEU A 173 -7.05 16.96 -13.75
C LEU A 173 -7.74 18.30 -14.02
N VAL A 174 -8.92 18.28 -14.63
CA VAL A 174 -9.70 19.50 -14.93
C VAL A 174 -10.06 20.24 -13.63
N LEU A 175 -10.60 19.52 -12.64
CA LEU A 175 -10.92 20.10 -11.33
C LEU A 175 -9.69 20.69 -10.66
N PHE A 176 -8.57 20.00 -10.69
CA PHE A 176 -7.31 20.44 -10.08
C PHE A 176 -6.76 21.71 -10.75
N VAL A 177 -6.75 21.77 -12.08
CA VAL A 177 -6.27 22.93 -12.84
C VAL A 177 -7.13 24.16 -12.55
N LEU A 178 -8.47 24.01 -12.52
CA LEU A 178 -9.40 25.11 -12.38
C LEU A 178 -9.52 25.65 -10.94
N PHE A 179 -9.50 24.78 -9.95
CA PHE A 179 -9.87 25.17 -8.58
C PHE A 179 -8.71 25.19 -7.58
N VAL A 180 -7.55 24.60 -7.90
CA VAL A 180 -6.41 24.64 -6.98
C VAL A 180 -5.49 25.79 -7.40
N PRO A 181 -5.28 26.82 -6.54
CA PRO A 181 -4.35 27.90 -6.83
C PRO A 181 -2.90 27.42 -6.78
N THR A 182 -2.01 28.21 -7.33
CA THR A 182 -0.56 27.96 -7.16
C THR A 182 -0.18 28.36 -5.73
N PRO A 183 0.44 27.47 -4.93
CA PRO A 183 0.94 27.83 -3.60
C PRO A 183 1.97 28.97 -3.70
N GLU A 184 1.88 29.95 -2.82
CA GLU A 184 2.90 30.99 -2.72
C GLU A 184 4.23 30.39 -2.26
N THR A 185 5.32 30.77 -2.91
CA THR A 185 6.63 30.12 -2.80
C THR A 185 7.33 30.35 -1.44
N THR A 186 6.71 31.11 -0.54
CA THR A 186 7.32 31.60 0.70
C THR A 186 7.59 30.51 1.74
N GLU A 187 6.91 29.36 1.70
CA GLU A 187 7.04 28.32 2.75
C GLU A 187 7.93 27.11 2.36
N LEU A 188 8.37 27.01 1.10
CA LEU A 188 9.26 25.92 0.67
C LEU A 188 10.66 25.99 1.31
N GLN A 189 11.01 27.14 1.90
CA GLN A 189 12.32 27.35 2.54
C GLN A 189 12.37 26.90 4.02
N SER A 190 11.23 26.71 4.69
CA SER A 190 11.22 26.43 6.13
C SER A 190 11.23 24.92 6.49
N HIS A 191 10.98 24.02 5.54
CA HIS A 191 11.12 22.57 5.77
C HIS A 191 12.35 21.95 5.07
N GLY A 192 13.15 22.78 4.44
CA GLY A 192 14.41 22.39 3.83
C GLY A 192 15.57 23.13 4.50
N THR A 193 15.71 23.04 5.81
CA THR A 193 17.07 23.06 6.36
C THR A 193 17.80 21.97 5.61
N ALA A 194 18.71 22.39 4.70
CA ALA A 194 19.68 21.48 4.12
C ALA A 194 20.18 20.62 5.28
N PRO A 195 20.13 19.30 5.20
CA PRO A 195 20.68 18.49 6.26
C PRO A 195 22.12 18.96 6.39
N THR A 196 22.42 19.64 7.48
CA THR A 196 23.79 19.70 7.94
C THR A 196 24.29 18.30 7.74
N ARG A 197 25.41 18.11 7.09
CA ARG A 197 26.03 16.85 6.66
C ARG A 197 26.35 15.94 7.87
N GLN A 198 25.33 15.77 8.74
CA GLN A 198 25.35 14.77 9.78
C GLN A 198 25.19 13.43 9.06
N VAL A 199 26.25 12.64 9.11
CA VAL A 199 26.24 11.25 8.67
C VAL A 199 25.07 10.59 9.35
N ILE A 200 23.96 10.35 8.63
CA ILE A 200 22.77 9.69 9.15
C ILE A 200 23.20 8.26 9.44
N LYS A 201 23.61 8.00 10.67
CA LYS A 201 23.89 6.63 11.12
C LYS A 201 22.56 5.92 11.23
N THR A 202 22.22 5.18 10.19
CA THR A 202 21.05 4.31 10.19
C THR A 202 21.29 3.16 11.14
N ASN A 203 20.39 2.98 12.09
CA ASN A 203 20.44 1.83 12.99
C ASN A 203 20.11 0.56 12.18
N PRO A 204 20.91 -0.52 12.24
CA PRO A 204 20.61 -1.79 11.57
C PRO A 204 19.19 -2.32 11.82
N LYS A 205 18.60 -2.01 12.98
CA LYS A 205 17.21 -2.35 13.31
C LYS A 205 16.21 -1.69 12.35
N MET A 206 16.46 -0.48 11.85
CA MET A 206 15.56 0.21 10.92
C MET A 206 15.57 -0.47 9.56
N ILE A 207 16.73 -0.93 9.11
CA ILE A 207 16.87 -1.72 7.88
C ILE A 207 16.13 -3.06 8.03
N SER A 208 16.24 -3.73 9.19
CA SER A 208 15.52 -4.98 9.42
C SER A 208 14.00 -4.81 9.41
N TYR A 209 13.46 -3.69 9.91
CA TYR A 209 12.04 -3.37 9.76
C TYR A 209 11.63 -3.16 8.30
N GLY A 210 12.47 -2.49 7.50
CA GLY A 210 12.23 -2.32 6.06
C GLY A 210 12.22 -3.65 5.29
N ILE A 211 13.17 -4.54 5.57
CA ILE A 211 13.24 -5.89 4.98
C ILE A 211 12.05 -6.73 5.43
N PHE A 212 11.70 -6.69 6.72
CA PHE A 212 10.55 -7.42 7.24
C PHE A 212 9.25 -6.95 6.60
N LEU A 213 9.06 -5.63 6.47
CA LEU A 213 7.92 -5.05 5.76
C LEU A 213 7.87 -5.51 4.31
N LEU A 214 9.00 -5.49 3.59
CA LEU A 214 9.10 -5.96 2.21
C LEU A 214 8.63 -7.42 2.10
N LEU A 215 9.10 -8.31 2.97
CA LEU A 215 8.72 -9.74 2.96
C LEU A 215 7.22 -9.92 3.23
N VAL A 216 6.67 -9.25 4.24
CA VAL A 216 5.23 -9.33 4.57
C VAL A 216 4.39 -8.78 3.43
N ILE A 217 4.81 -7.70 2.76
CA ILE A 217 4.11 -7.14 1.61
C ILE A 217 4.13 -8.08 0.41
N VAL A 218 5.25 -8.78 0.15
CA VAL A 218 5.29 -9.82 -0.89
C VAL A 218 4.21 -10.86 -0.62
N VAL A 219 4.14 -11.38 0.60
CA VAL A 219 3.13 -12.38 0.98
C VAL A 219 1.71 -11.80 0.90
N TYR A 220 1.47 -10.61 1.46
CA TYR A 220 0.17 -9.93 1.43
C TYR A 220 -0.39 -9.76 0.00
N ASN A 221 0.48 -9.39 -0.95
CA ASN A 221 0.09 -9.22 -2.35
C ASN A 221 -0.42 -10.51 -3.01
N ALA A 222 -0.18 -11.70 -2.40
CA ALA A 222 -0.73 -12.96 -2.89
C ALA A 222 -2.27 -12.90 -3.01
N VAL A 223 -2.96 -12.27 -2.06
CA VAL A 223 -4.42 -12.14 -2.12
C VAL A 223 -4.82 -11.34 -3.35
N SER A 224 -4.25 -10.15 -3.54
CA SER A 224 -4.60 -9.30 -4.68
C SER A 224 -4.24 -9.94 -6.04
N ILE A 225 -3.08 -10.61 -6.15
CA ILE A 225 -2.55 -11.13 -7.41
C ILE A 225 -3.15 -12.49 -7.75
N LYS A 226 -3.36 -13.37 -6.77
CA LYS A 226 -3.74 -14.78 -7.00
C LYS A 226 -5.22 -15.06 -6.80
N LEU A 227 -6.00 -14.17 -6.16
CA LEU A 227 -7.39 -14.44 -5.81
C LEU A 227 -8.24 -14.77 -7.06
N ALA A 228 -8.15 -13.96 -8.12
CA ALA A 228 -8.88 -14.20 -9.36
C ALA A 228 -8.49 -15.55 -10.00
N THR A 229 -7.18 -15.85 -10.01
CA THR A 229 -6.67 -17.14 -10.52
C THR A 229 -7.18 -18.33 -9.68
N VAL A 230 -7.25 -18.20 -8.34
CA VAL A 230 -7.81 -19.23 -7.47
C VAL A 230 -9.28 -19.46 -7.81
N LEU A 231 -10.09 -18.40 -7.86
CA LEU A 231 -11.53 -18.54 -8.12
C LEU A 231 -11.83 -19.15 -9.49
N THR A 232 -11.09 -18.74 -10.52
CA THR A 232 -11.28 -19.27 -11.89
C THR A 232 -10.77 -20.71 -12.03
N THR A 233 -9.61 -21.04 -11.43
CA THR A 233 -9.02 -22.38 -11.50
C THR A 233 -9.90 -23.43 -10.81
N TYR A 234 -10.52 -23.09 -9.67
CA TYR A 234 -11.39 -24.00 -8.93
C TYR A 234 -12.89 -23.85 -9.29
N SER A 235 -13.23 -23.08 -10.31
CA SER A 235 -14.60 -22.84 -10.78
C SER A 235 -15.53 -22.32 -9.66
N LEU A 236 -15.00 -21.56 -8.72
CA LEU A 236 -15.73 -20.97 -7.59
C LEU A 236 -16.35 -19.62 -7.94
N GLY A 237 -15.91 -18.99 -9.00
CA GLY A 237 -16.37 -17.69 -9.45
C GLY A 237 -15.53 -17.17 -10.62
N ASN A 238 -15.84 -15.96 -11.03
CA ASN A 238 -15.19 -15.27 -12.13
C ASN A 238 -14.31 -14.10 -11.61
N GLU A 239 -13.67 -13.38 -12.54
CA GLU A 239 -12.83 -12.21 -12.25
C GLU A 239 -13.60 -11.09 -11.55
N THR A 240 -14.88 -10.91 -11.85
CA THR A 240 -15.77 -9.95 -11.18
C THR A 240 -16.00 -10.33 -9.71
N ASN A 241 -16.19 -11.61 -9.41
CA ASN A 241 -16.31 -12.07 -8.01
C ASN A 241 -15.02 -11.79 -7.23
N ALA A 242 -13.85 -12.01 -7.84
CA ALA A 242 -12.58 -11.67 -7.23
C ALA A 242 -12.46 -10.16 -6.94
N ALA A 243 -12.83 -9.31 -7.89
CA ALA A 243 -12.82 -7.85 -7.72
C ALA A 243 -13.77 -7.40 -6.60
N ASN A 244 -14.96 -8.00 -6.52
CA ASN A 244 -15.93 -7.69 -5.46
C ASN A 244 -15.37 -8.06 -4.06
N ILE A 245 -14.72 -9.23 -3.93
CA ILE A 245 -14.07 -9.64 -2.69
C ILE A 245 -12.92 -8.66 -2.34
N LEU A 246 -12.08 -8.30 -3.31
CA LEU A 246 -11.00 -7.33 -3.09
C LEU A 246 -11.53 -5.94 -2.71
N THR A 247 -12.65 -5.53 -3.26
CA THR A 247 -13.33 -4.28 -2.90
C THR A 247 -13.79 -4.30 -1.44
N ILE A 248 -14.47 -5.36 -1.02
CA ILE A 248 -14.92 -5.53 0.37
C ILE A 248 -13.71 -5.60 1.32
N MET A 249 -12.65 -6.31 0.92
CA MET A 249 -11.39 -6.38 1.65
C MET A 249 -10.80 -4.98 1.87
N GLN A 250 -10.80 -4.11 0.85
CA GLN A 250 -10.26 -2.74 0.94
C GLN A 250 -11.13 -1.85 1.83
N LEU A 251 -12.46 -1.95 1.74
CA LEU A 251 -13.36 -1.22 2.62
C LEU A 251 -13.20 -1.66 4.08
N ALA A 252 -13.17 -2.96 4.35
CA ALA A 252 -12.93 -3.49 5.70
C ALA A 252 -11.55 -3.09 6.25
N SER A 253 -10.53 -3.00 5.38
CA SER A 253 -9.22 -2.47 5.74
C SER A 253 -9.27 -1.01 6.16
N MET A 254 -10.06 -0.19 5.45
CA MET A 254 -10.25 1.22 5.79
C MET A 254 -10.89 1.38 7.16
N ASP A 255 -11.95 0.63 7.44
CA ASP A 255 -12.65 0.64 8.75
C ASP A 255 -11.72 0.19 9.88
N ALA A 256 -10.96 -0.89 9.67
CA ALA A 256 -9.97 -1.37 10.63
C ALA A 256 -8.86 -0.35 10.90
N GLY A 257 -8.44 0.39 9.88
CA GLY A 257 -7.47 1.50 10.00
C GLY A 257 -7.97 2.63 10.91
N VAL A 258 -9.27 2.97 10.85
CA VAL A 258 -9.89 3.95 11.77
C VAL A 258 -9.85 3.44 13.22
N CYS A 259 -10.07 2.14 13.43
CA CYS A 259 -10.03 1.51 14.74
C CYS A 259 -8.62 1.27 15.29
N PHE A 260 -7.57 1.47 14.49
CA PHE A 260 -6.18 1.18 14.87
C PHE A 260 -5.77 1.84 16.19
N GLY A 261 -6.04 3.13 16.36
CA GLY A 261 -5.66 3.87 17.58
C GLY A 261 -6.23 3.25 18.85
N TRP A 262 -7.52 2.91 18.84
CA TRP A 262 -8.19 2.26 19.95
C TRP A 262 -7.64 0.85 20.20
N LEU A 263 -7.40 0.08 19.16
CA LEU A 263 -6.86 -1.27 19.28
C LEU A 263 -5.40 -1.24 19.77
N GLN A 264 -4.62 -0.27 19.30
CA GLN A 264 -3.24 -0.05 19.74
C GLN A 264 -3.14 0.23 21.23
N THR A 265 -4.07 0.97 21.82
CA THR A 265 -4.08 1.21 23.28
C THR A 265 -4.38 -0.05 24.07
N LYS A 266 -5.18 -0.97 23.54
CA LYS A 266 -5.54 -2.25 24.20
C LYS A 266 -4.51 -3.35 23.95
N ALA A 267 -4.13 -3.58 22.69
CA ALA A 267 -3.22 -4.65 22.32
C ALA A 267 -1.73 -4.30 22.55
N HIS A 268 -1.42 -3.00 22.54
CA HIS A 268 -0.09 -2.44 22.82
C HIS A 268 1.07 -3.25 22.22
N ARG A 269 1.79 -4.01 23.04
CA ARG A 269 2.96 -4.82 22.62
C ARG A 269 2.60 -6.04 21.74
N TYR A 270 1.36 -6.53 21.83
CA TYR A 270 0.89 -7.69 21.07
C TYR A 270 0.31 -7.33 19.70
N MET A 271 0.27 -6.04 19.33
CA MET A 271 -0.34 -5.58 18.09
C MET A 271 0.28 -6.21 16.84
N LEU A 272 1.62 -6.33 16.80
CA LEU A 272 2.34 -7.01 15.72
C LEU A 272 1.95 -8.49 15.64
N THR A 273 1.96 -9.17 16.78
CA THR A 273 1.60 -10.59 16.87
C THR A 273 0.16 -10.81 16.41
N LEU A 274 -0.78 -9.98 16.87
CA LEU A 274 -2.19 -10.05 16.50
C LEU A 274 -2.38 -9.86 14.98
N SER A 275 -1.76 -8.84 14.40
CA SER A 275 -1.86 -8.58 12.96
C SER A 275 -1.30 -9.73 12.13
N LEU A 276 -0.11 -10.24 12.44
CA LEU A 276 0.48 -11.38 11.71
C LEU A 276 -0.33 -12.67 11.86
N LEU A 277 -0.90 -12.91 13.05
CA LEU A 277 -1.73 -14.07 13.33
C LEU A 277 -3.03 -14.02 12.54
N LEU A 278 -3.73 -12.88 12.54
CA LEU A 278 -4.94 -12.68 11.75
C LEU A 278 -4.68 -12.86 10.25
N MET A 279 -3.56 -12.31 9.75
CA MET A 279 -3.15 -12.47 8.35
C MET A 279 -2.86 -13.95 8.03
N GLY A 280 -2.14 -14.64 8.90
CA GLY A 280 -1.86 -16.07 8.76
C GLY A 280 -3.12 -16.93 8.75
N ILE A 281 -4.08 -16.66 9.63
CA ILE A 281 -5.40 -17.34 9.65
C ILE A 281 -6.16 -17.07 8.34
N GLY A 282 -6.17 -15.81 7.84
CA GLY A 282 -6.79 -15.49 6.56
C GLY A 282 -6.20 -16.31 5.41
N PHE A 283 -4.88 -16.47 5.38
CA PHE A 283 -4.19 -17.31 4.40
C PHE A 283 -4.53 -18.80 4.55
N VAL A 284 -4.63 -19.33 5.77
CA VAL A 284 -5.06 -20.71 6.02
C VAL A 284 -6.47 -20.94 5.48
N LEU A 285 -7.41 -20.02 5.72
CA LEU A 285 -8.77 -20.12 5.20
C LEU A 285 -8.83 -20.17 3.68
N ILE A 286 -8.03 -19.34 3.00
CA ILE A 286 -7.94 -19.33 1.52
C ILE A 286 -7.32 -20.64 1.02
N ALA A 287 -6.34 -21.20 1.75
CA ALA A 287 -5.58 -22.37 1.31
C ALA A 287 -6.33 -23.70 1.50
N THR A 288 -7.14 -23.80 2.54
CA THR A 288 -7.68 -25.11 3.02
C THR A 288 -9.13 -25.35 2.62
N VAL A 289 -9.91 -24.30 2.41
CA VAL A 289 -11.35 -24.43 2.15
C VAL A 289 -11.71 -23.91 0.77
N ILE A 290 -12.08 -24.83 -0.13
CA ILE A 290 -12.50 -24.50 -1.51
C ILE A 290 -13.97 -24.08 -1.49
N ASN A 291 -14.21 -22.88 -0.95
CA ASN A 291 -15.54 -22.27 -0.89
C ASN A 291 -15.40 -20.75 -1.05
N LEU A 292 -16.21 -20.16 -1.94
CA LEU A 292 -16.17 -18.73 -2.26
C LEU A 292 -16.28 -17.82 -1.03
N TYR A 293 -17.21 -18.15 -0.13
CA TYR A 293 -17.47 -17.32 1.05
C TYR A 293 -16.33 -17.39 2.07
N VAL A 294 -15.74 -18.58 2.25
CA VAL A 294 -14.60 -18.78 3.17
C VAL A 294 -13.35 -18.12 2.62
N ILE A 295 -13.09 -18.24 1.33
CA ILE A 295 -12.00 -17.54 0.65
C ILE A 295 -12.18 -16.02 0.77
N GLY A 296 -13.42 -15.53 0.54
CA GLY A 296 -13.75 -14.12 0.71
C GLY A 296 -13.53 -13.63 2.13
N PHE A 297 -13.97 -14.39 3.14
CA PHE A 297 -13.73 -14.05 4.54
C PHE A 297 -12.23 -14.04 4.88
N GLY A 298 -11.46 -15.02 4.39
CA GLY A 298 -10.01 -15.07 4.56
C GLY A 298 -9.31 -13.85 3.94
N ALA A 299 -9.74 -13.43 2.76
CA ALA A 299 -9.23 -12.22 2.10
C ALA A 299 -9.54 -10.95 2.92
N ILE A 300 -10.79 -10.80 3.40
CA ILE A 300 -11.20 -9.67 4.24
C ILE A 300 -10.38 -9.62 5.52
N LEU A 301 -10.19 -10.77 6.19
CA LEU A 301 -9.40 -10.87 7.41
C LEU A 301 -7.93 -10.45 7.17
N THR A 302 -7.38 -10.83 6.02
CA THR A 302 -6.04 -10.40 5.58
C THR A 302 -5.95 -8.89 5.38
N GLY A 303 -6.97 -8.27 4.79
CA GLY A 303 -7.04 -6.82 4.62
C GLY A 303 -7.11 -6.07 5.95
N ILE A 304 -8.00 -6.48 6.84
CA ILE A 304 -8.10 -5.93 8.21
C ILE A 304 -6.75 -6.00 8.93
N SER A 305 -6.12 -7.16 8.87
CA SER A 305 -4.82 -7.41 9.49
C SER A 305 -3.73 -6.48 8.95
N PHE A 306 -3.67 -6.28 7.64
CA PHE A 306 -2.69 -5.40 7.00
C PHE A 306 -2.84 -3.93 7.42
N SER A 307 -4.07 -3.47 7.57
CA SER A 307 -4.40 -2.13 8.10
C SER A 307 -3.95 -1.90 9.55
N LEU A 308 -3.79 -2.96 10.31
CA LEU A 308 -3.24 -2.91 11.67
C LEU A 308 -1.72 -3.02 11.67
N PHE A 309 -1.16 -3.80 10.75
CA PHE A 309 0.28 -4.08 10.65
C PHE A 309 1.08 -2.86 10.20
N ILE A 310 0.65 -2.17 9.13
CA ILE A 310 1.38 -1.05 8.55
C ILE A 310 1.55 0.11 9.54
N PRO A 311 0.48 0.68 10.14
CA PRO A 311 0.63 1.80 11.08
C PRO A 311 1.47 1.42 12.30
N TYR A 312 1.39 0.16 12.76
CA TYR A 312 2.22 -0.31 13.86
C TYR A 312 3.71 -0.21 13.53
N LEU A 313 4.15 -0.69 12.35
CA LEU A 313 5.56 -0.61 11.95
C LEU A 313 6.03 0.84 11.80
N PHE A 314 5.24 1.70 11.18
CA PHE A 314 5.57 3.12 11.04
C PHE A 314 5.69 3.79 12.42
N ASN A 315 4.79 3.48 13.35
CA ASN A 315 4.84 3.99 14.71
C ASN A 315 6.09 3.49 15.46
N GLN A 316 6.47 2.22 15.31
CA GLN A 316 7.68 1.67 15.92
C GLN A 316 8.95 2.34 15.41
N VAL A 317 9.01 2.63 14.11
CA VAL A 317 10.14 3.37 13.54
C VAL A 317 10.17 4.80 14.03
N SER A 318 9.04 5.49 14.12
CA SER A 318 8.97 6.87 14.62
C SER A 318 9.41 6.96 16.09
N ILE A 319 9.02 6.00 16.94
CA ILE A 319 9.41 5.96 18.36
C ILE A 319 10.91 5.64 18.54
N GLN A 320 11.47 4.74 17.74
CA GLN A 320 12.84 4.26 17.92
C GLN A 320 13.89 5.06 17.12
N ALA A 321 13.46 5.82 16.12
CA ALA A 321 14.35 6.64 15.32
C ALA A 321 14.72 7.93 16.05
N PRO A 322 15.99 8.38 15.99
CA PRO A 322 16.34 9.72 16.40
C PRO A 322 15.53 10.76 15.62
N LYS A 323 15.08 11.84 16.23
CA LYS A 323 14.24 12.88 15.60
C LYS A 323 14.82 13.40 14.27
N TYR A 324 16.15 13.55 14.18
CA TYR A 324 16.84 14.00 12.96
C TYR A 324 16.85 12.95 11.83
N ALA A 325 16.61 11.67 12.14
CA ALA A 325 16.64 10.57 11.17
C ALA A 325 15.25 9.96 10.90
N GLU A 326 14.19 10.47 11.51
CA GLU A 326 12.84 9.94 11.40
C GLU A 326 12.35 9.89 9.94
N SER A 327 12.50 10.99 9.20
CA SER A 327 12.12 11.06 7.79
C SER A 327 12.87 10.05 6.91
N PHE A 328 14.17 9.86 7.15
CA PHE A 328 14.98 8.89 6.42
C PHE A 328 14.54 7.44 6.71
N ASN A 329 14.33 7.12 7.99
CA ASN A 329 13.90 5.78 8.40
C ASN A 329 12.48 5.44 7.92
N THR A 330 11.58 6.42 7.90
CA THR A 330 10.24 6.28 7.28
C THR A 330 10.34 6.02 5.77
N SER A 331 11.28 6.66 5.09
CA SER A 331 11.55 6.41 3.67
C SER A 331 12.02 4.98 3.40
N ILE A 332 12.81 4.38 4.31
CA ILE A 332 13.21 2.95 4.21
C ILE A 332 11.97 2.04 4.21
N LEU A 333 10.99 2.30 5.08
CA LEU A 333 9.74 1.54 5.08
C LEU A 333 8.95 1.72 3.77
N LEU A 334 8.83 2.94 3.28
CA LEU A 334 8.12 3.23 2.01
C LEU A 334 8.79 2.54 0.82
N VAL A 335 10.12 2.58 0.75
CA VAL A 335 10.89 1.86 -0.27
C VAL A 335 10.67 0.36 -0.12
N GLY A 336 10.73 -0.19 1.09
CA GLY A 336 10.46 -1.61 1.37
C GLY A 336 9.05 -2.01 0.92
N ALA A 337 8.04 -1.18 1.18
CA ALA A 337 6.66 -1.43 0.79
C ALA A 337 6.47 -1.49 -0.74
N ASN A 338 6.96 -0.49 -1.44
CA ASN A 338 6.80 -0.42 -2.89
C ASN A 338 7.65 -1.46 -3.62
N LEU A 339 8.91 -1.71 -3.17
CA LEU A 339 9.74 -2.78 -3.72
C LEU A 339 9.14 -4.15 -3.45
N GLY A 340 8.59 -4.38 -2.23
CA GLY A 340 7.88 -5.60 -1.91
C GLY A 340 6.70 -5.86 -2.85
N THR A 341 5.92 -4.82 -3.16
CA THR A 341 4.83 -4.91 -4.14
C THR A 341 5.36 -5.20 -5.55
N PHE A 342 6.43 -4.52 -5.98
CA PHE A 342 7.00 -4.72 -7.32
C PHE A 342 7.54 -6.14 -7.51
N ILE A 343 8.28 -6.68 -6.54
CA ILE A 343 8.88 -8.02 -6.65
C ILE A 343 7.89 -9.14 -6.28
N ALA A 344 6.67 -8.82 -5.81
CA ALA A 344 5.70 -9.81 -5.36
C ALA A 344 5.46 -10.95 -6.37
N PRO A 345 5.28 -10.74 -7.69
CA PRO A 345 5.08 -11.83 -8.63
C PRO A 345 6.19 -12.89 -8.61
N TYR A 346 7.44 -12.45 -8.49
CA TYR A 346 8.60 -13.35 -8.43
C TYR A 346 8.76 -13.99 -7.04
N GLY A 347 8.52 -13.25 -5.97
CA GLY A 347 8.51 -13.77 -4.60
C GLY A 347 7.42 -14.84 -4.41
N LEU A 348 6.22 -14.62 -4.97
CA LEU A 348 5.13 -15.59 -4.95
C LEU A 348 5.42 -16.82 -5.82
N LEU A 349 6.12 -16.64 -6.96
CA LEU A 349 6.61 -17.76 -7.75
C LEU A 349 7.57 -18.63 -6.91
N PHE A 350 8.52 -18.02 -6.20
CA PHE A 350 9.41 -18.74 -5.31
C PHE A 350 8.65 -19.51 -4.22
N LEU A 351 7.66 -18.88 -3.58
CA LEU A 351 6.81 -19.54 -2.59
C LEU A 351 5.99 -20.70 -3.17
N SER A 352 5.73 -20.71 -4.48
CA SER A 352 4.96 -21.78 -5.13
C SER A 352 5.79 -23.04 -5.40
N PHE A 353 7.13 -22.98 -5.44
CA PHE A 353 8.00 -24.12 -5.73
C PHE A 353 8.10 -25.14 -4.58
N ALA A 354 7.88 -24.72 -3.35
CA ALA A 354 8.08 -25.55 -2.16
C ALA A 354 6.87 -26.43 -1.79
N SER A 355 5.97 -26.76 -2.73
CA SER A 355 4.73 -27.50 -2.41
C SER A 355 4.55 -28.77 -3.24
N LEU A 356 3.97 -29.79 -2.57
CA LEU A 356 3.58 -31.09 -3.14
C LEU A 356 2.19 -31.06 -3.80
N GLY A 357 1.51 -29.88 -3.88
CA GLY A 357 0.15 -29.74 -4.38
C GLY A 357 -0.02 -28.70 -5.48
N SER A 358 -1.23 -28.18 -5.66
CA SER A 358 -1.53 -27.13 -6.63
C SER A 358 -0.67 -25.89 -6.40
N LYS A 359 0.09 -25.49 -7.41
CA LYS A 359 1.00 -24.32 -7.36
C LYS A 359 0.26 -23.02 -6.96
N THR A 360 -1.02 -22.91 -7.27
CA THR A 360 -1.83 -21.72 -6.99
C THR A 360 -2.15 -21.60 -5.49
N LEU A 361 -2.53 -22.70 -4.82
CA LEU A 361 -2.79 -22.70 -3.37
C LEU A 361 -1.52 -22.78 -2.55
N ALA A 362 -0.43 -23.32 -3.10
CA ALA A 362 0.87 -23.41 -2.45
C ALA A 362 1.36 -22.08 -1.88
N VAL A 363 1.10 -20.99 -2.61
CA VAL A 363 1.47 -19.63 -2.18
C VAL A 363 0.78 -19.27 -0.87
N PHE A 364 -0.49 -19.64 -0.72
CA PHE A 364 -1.26 -19.36 0.51
C PHE A 364 -0.85 -20.28 1.67
N VAL A 365 -0.57 -21.56 1.39
CA VAL A 365 -0.05 -22.50 2.40
C VAL A 365 1.31 -22.02 2.92
N ASN A 366 2.28 -21.81 2.05
CA ASN A 366 3.60 -21.38 2.44
C ASN A 366 3.62 -19.97 3.04
N GLY A 367 2.78 -19.06 2.51
CA GLY A 367 2.57 -17.73 3.07
C GLY A 367 1.99 -17.79 4.48
N SER A 368 1.01 -18.68 4.74
CA SER A 368 0.44 -18.85 6.08
C SER A 368 1.48 -19.34 7.08
N ILE A 369 2.33 -20.31 6.69
CA ILE A 369 3.41 -20.84 7.53
C ILE A 369 4.39 -19.73 7.90
N LEU A 370 4.83 -18.92 6.92
CA LEU A 370 5.73 -17.78 7.17
C LEU A 370 5.12 -16.76 8.13
N LEU A 371 3.84 -16.41 7.92
CA LEU A 371 3.15 -15.44 8.76
C LEU A 371 2.94 -15.95 10.18
N LEU A 372 2.53 -17.21 10.35
CA LEU A 372 2.32 -17.82 11.66
C LEU A 372 3.64 -18.02 12.42
N ILE A 373 4.71 -18.41 11.74
CA ILE A 373 6.06 -18.46 12.34
C ILE A 373 6.49 -17.05 12.77
N SER A 374 6.27 -16.04 11.93
CA SER A 374 6.60 -14.64 12.26
C SER A 374 5.77 -14.14 13.45
N ALA A 375 4.49 -14.52 13.55
CA ALA A 375 3.62 -14.23 14.70
C ALA A 375 4.16 -14.89 15.97
N LEU A 376 4.56 -16.16 15.89
CA LEU A 376 5.13 -16.89 17.02
C LEU A 376 6.46 -16.27 17.49
N ILE A 377 7.35 -15.91 16.57
CA ILE A 377 8.60 -15.23 16.89
C ILE A 377 8.31 -13.88 17.58
N SER A 378 7.37 -13.09 17.03
CA SER A 378 6.94 -11.83 17.63
C SER A 378 6.42 -12.05 19.08
N LEU A 379 5.59 -13.07 19.29
CA LEU A 379 5.06 -13.41 20.62
C LEU A 379 6.17 -13.77 21.60
N LEU A 380 7.12 -14.59 21.18
CA LEU A 380 8.26 -15.00 22.00
C LEU A 380 9.17 -13.81 22.37
N VAL A 381 9.39 -12.88 21.43
CA VAL A 381 10.17 -11.66 21.69
C VAL A 381 9.45 -10.79 22.73
N VAL A 382 8.15 -10.58 22.59
CA VAL A 382 7.37 -9.81 23.56
C VAL A 382 7.39 -10.47 24.95
N HIS A 383 7.22 -11.79 25.00
CA HIS A 383 7.25 -12.52 26.27
C HIS A 383 8.63 -12.43 26.97
N ARG A 384 9.73 -12.58 26.23
CA ARG A 384 11.08 -12.45 26.76
C ARG A 384 11.38 -11.04 27.25
N THR A 385 10.91 -10.01 26.56
CA THR A 385 11.09 -8.61 26.95
C THR A 385 10.32 -8.30 28.24
N ASN A 386 9.09 -8.78 28.37
CA ASN A 386 8.30 -8.62 29.59
C ASN A 386 8.98 -9.29 30.79
N ARG A 387 9.48 -10.51 30.62
CA ARG A 387 10.18 -11.24 31.70
C ARG A 387 11.44 -10.50 32.18
N LYS A 388 12.23 -9.93 31.28
CA LYS A 388 13.41 -9.13 31.63
C LYS A 388 13.05 -7.87 32.39
N THR A 389 11.95 -7.21 32.00
CA THR A 389 11.48 -6.00 32.68
C THR A 389 11.02 -6.31 34.11
N VAL A 390 10.30 -7.42 34.32
CA VAL A 390 9.86 -7.86 35.65
C VAL A 390 11.07 -8.18 36.55
N ILE A 391 12.04 -8.97 36.04
CA ILE A 391 13.25 -9.33 36.81
C ILE A 391 14.02 -8.07 37.24
N ARG A 392 14.17 -7.09 36.35
CA ARG A 392 14.87 -5.85 36.64
C ARG A 392 14.18 -4.99 37.72
N VAL A 393 12.84 -4.93 37.66
CA VAL A 393 12.05 -4.23 38.69
C VAL A 393 12.16 -4.94 40.02
N ASP A 394 12.15 -6.29 40.06
CA ASP A 394 12.32 -7.05 41.29
C ASP A 394 13.73 -6.89 41.88
N GLU A 395 14.76 -6.76 41.05
CA GLU A 395 16.15 -6.48 41.49
C GLU A 395 16.27 -5.06 42.07
N GLU A 396 15.71 -4.05 41.41
CA GLU A 396 15.67 -2.67 41.86
C GLU A 396 14.92 -2.52 43.20
N ILE A 397 13.82 -3.25 43.37
CA ILE A 397 13.06 -3.27 44.65
C ILE A 397 13.87 -3.93 45.77
N LYS A 398 14.55 -5.05 45.47
CA LYS A 398 15.44 -5.73 46.44
C LYS A 398 16.61 -4.86 46.88
N GLU A 399 17.25 -4.15 45.96
CA GLU A 399 18.34 -3.22 46.25
C GLU A 399 17.88 -2.05 47.16
N GLN A 400 16.68 -1.51 46.93
CA GLN A 400 16.09 -0.47 47.75
C GLN A 400 15.71 -0.96 49.18
N LEU A 401 15.37 -2.24 49.33
CA LEU A 401 15.07 -2.82 50.66
C LEU A 401 16.32 -3.19 51.45
N THR A 402 17.46 -3.46 50.77
CA THR A 402 18.73 -3.78 51.44
C THR A 402 19.54 -2.55 51.82
N THR A 403 19.21 -1.38 51.27
CA THR A 403 19.88 -0.08 51.58
C THR A 403 19.17 0.74 52.63
N LYS A 404 18.09 0.25 53.22
CA LYS A 404 17.44 0.77 54.42
C LYS A 404 17.74 -0.11 55.65
#